data_d76cd9df061e6c672554db98aa6411a3
#
_entry.id   d76cd9df061e6c672554db98aa6411a3
#
_cell.length_a   1.000
_cell.length_b   1.000
_cell.length_c   1.000
_cell.angle_alpha   90.00
_cell.angle_beta   90.00
_cell.angle_gamma   90.00
#
_symmetry.space_group_name_H-M   'P 1'
#
loop_
_entity.id
_entity.type
_entity.pdbx_description
1 polymer ?
#
loop_
_entity_poly.entity_id
_entity_poly.type
_entity_poly.pdbx_seq_one_letter_code
_entity_poly.pdbx_strand_id
1 'polypeptide(L)'
;MIQINKEDCVEVGYIQKPHGLKGDVILVFEKEYEETIEELEFLFVEVDGGLVPYRIEDDGLNFRTDESAICKLEFIDTLSTAKDMVGCKVYAFDHAVIDSEDEGIASTLIGMRIFDAKFGDIGLISRVDDFSGNLVITVDHPRAEIMISLSDEVITSVDEEKREMHLDCPNGLIEIYLD
;
A
#
# COMPACT_ATOMS: atom_id res chain seq x y z
N MET A 1 -3.91 19.41 19.72
CA MET A 1 -4.09 19.50 18.26
C MET A 1 -3.01 18.65 17.66
N ILE A 2 -3.34 17.57 16.99
CA ILE A 2 -2.35 16.72 16.33
C ILE A 2 -1.92 17.48 15.09
N GLN A 3 -0.67 17.92 15.05
CA GLN A 3 -0.10 18.57 13.88
C GLN A 3 0.42 17.44 12.97
N ILE A 4 -0.18 17.29 11.79
CA ILE A 4 0.27 16.35 10.78
C ILE A 4 1.56 16.92 10.20
N ASN A 5 2.65 16.15 10.32
CA ASN A 5 3.92 16.56 9.78
C ASN A 5 3.98 16.18 8.29
N LYS A 6 4.29 17.16 7.44
CA LYS A 6 4.37 16.94 5.99
C LYS A 6 5.49 15.95 5.60
N GLU A 7 6.50 15.81 6.48
CA GLU A 7 7.59 14.83 6.29
C GLU A 7 7.14 13.36 6.43
N ASP A 8 5.97 13.13 7.07
CA ASP A 8 5.38 11.81 7.24
C ASP A 8 4.31 11.50 6.15
N CYS A 9 4.21 12.36 5.13
CA CYS A 9 3.20 12.28 4.08
C CYS A 9 3.82 12.36 2.68
N VAL A 10 3.21 11.66 1.73
CA VAL A 10 3.55 11.68 0.31
C VAL A 10 2.46 12.45 -0.45
N GLU A 11 2.87 13.28 -1.41
CA GLU A 11 1.96 13.93 -2.36
C GLU A 11 1.42 12.89 -3.33
N VAL A 12 0.13 12.61 -3.26
CA VAL A 12 -0.53 11.59 -4.10
C VAL A 12 -1.33 12.19 -5.25
N GLY A 13 -1.55 13.50 -5.24
CA GLY A 13 -2.29 14.17 -6.32
C GLY A 13 -2.68 15.59 -6.00
N TYR A 14 -3.67 16.10 -6.72
CA TYR A 14 -4.20 17.45 -6.54
C TYR A 14 -5.68 17.55 -6.93
N ILE A 15 -6.37 18.55 -6.39
CA ILE A 15 -7.76 18.85 -6.73
C ILE A 15 -7.78 19.72 -8.00
N GLN A 16 -8.33 19.16 -9.09
CA GLN A 16 -8.33 19.81 -10.39
C GLN A 16 -9.46 20.85 -10.54
N LYS A 17 -10.68 20.47 -10.17
CA LYS A 17 -11.89 21.30 -10.32
C LYS A 17 -13.06 20.74 -9.50
N PRO A 18 -14.09 21.58 -9.24
CA PRO A 18 -15.35 21.09 -8.69
C PRO A 18 -16.09 20.17 -9.67
N HIS A 19 -16.87 19.25 -9.14
CA HIS A 19 -17.82 18.44 -9.88
C HIS A 19 -19.24 18.66 -9.37
N GLY A 20 -20.15 19.04 -10.27
CA GLY A 20 -21.54 19.32 -9.88
C GLY A 20 -21.68 20.56 -8.98
N LEU A 21 -22.72 20.55 -8.13
CA LEU A 21 -23.09 21.69 -7.27
C LEU A 21 -23.04 21.36 -5.76
N LYS A 22 -22.79 20.09 -5.43
CA LYS A 22 -22.89 19.58 -4.06
C LYS A 22 -21.53 19.48 -3.32
N GLY A 23 -20.50 20.11 -3.87
CA GLY A 23 -19.21 20.13 -3.22
C GLY A 23 -18.26 19.00 -3.63
N ASP A 24 -18.67 18.11 -4.54
CA ASP A 24 -17.76 17.10 -5.06
C ASP A 24 -16.61 17.75 -5.82
N VAL A 25 -15.46 17.12 -5.81
CA VAL A 25 -14.25 17.57 -6.50
C VAL A 25 -13.71 16.48 -7.43
N ILE A 26 -12.98 16.89 -8.46
CA ILE A 26 -12.18 15.96 -9.26
C ILE A 26 -10.77 15.96 -8.69
N LEU A 27 -10.39 14.82 -8.15
CA LEU A 27 -9.04 14.49 -7.74
C LEU A 27 -8.30 13.90 -8.93
N VAL A 28 -7.10 14.38 -9.20
CA VAL A 28 -6.16 13.85 -10.20
C VAL A 28 -4.93 13.37 -9.47
N PHE A 29 -4.46 12.20 -9.82
CA PHE A 29 -3.35 11.50 -9.20
C PHE A 29 -2.57 10.71 -10.27
N GLU A 30 -1.38 10.25 -9.94
CA GLU A 30 -0.64 9.33 -10.80
C GLU A 30 -1.18 7.91 -10.64
N LYS A 31 -1.13 7.12 -11.72
CA LYS A 31 -1.71 5.77 -11.77
C LYS A 31 -1.24 4.86 -10.64
N GLU A 32 0.01 5.01 -10.21
CA GLU A 32 0.60 4.25 -9.09
C GLU A 32 -0.13 4.45 -7.77
N TYR A 33 -0.88 5.57 -7.60
CA TYR A 33 -1.65 5.86 -6.39
C TYR A 33 -3.13 5.47 -6.47
N GLU A 34 -3.59 4.84 -7.57
CA GLU A 34 -5.01 4.46 -7.74
C GLU A 34 -5.49 3.60 -6.59
N GLU A 35 -4.76 2.55 -6.28
CA GLU A 35 -5.08 1.59 -5.22
C GLU A 35 -4.95 2.21 -3.83
N THR A 36 -3.91 3.01 -3.62
CA THR A 36 -3.77 3.80 -2.38
C THR A 36 -5.02 4.65 -2.14
N ILE A 37 -5.47 5.39 -3.15
CA ILE A 37 -6.60 6.31 -3.02
C ILE A 37 -7.91 5.54 -2.80
N GLU A 38 -8.06 4.35 -3.36
CA GLU A 38 -9.24 3.49 -3.16
C GLU A 38 -9.41 3.07 -1.70
N GLU A 39 -8.31 2.79 -1.00
CA GLU A 39 -8.29 2.30 0.38
C GLU A 39 -8.27 3.42 1.44
N LEU A 40 -8.10 4.70 1.04
CA LEU A 40 -8.00 5.79 1.98
C LEU A 40 -9.35 6.22 2.56
N GLU A 41 -9.45 6.28 3.88
CA GLU A 41 -10.57 6.94 4.57
C GLU A 41 -10.40 8.46 4.64
N PHE A 42 -9.15 8.94 4.64
CA PHE A 42 -8.81 10.36 4.80
C PHE A 42 -7.78 10.80 3.78
N LEU A 43 -7.98 12.00 3.24
CA LEU A 43 -7.00 12.72 2.45
C LEU A 43 -6.51 13.95 3.24
N PHE A 44 -5.25 14.30 3.09
CA PHE A 44 -4.72 15.56 3.62
C PHE A 44 -4.62 16.57 2.49
N VAL A 45 -5.33 17.68 2.61
CA VAL A 45 -5.30 18.74 1.61
C VAL A 45 -4.40 19.88 2.12
N GLU A 46 -3.49 20.33 1.28
CA GLU A 46 -2.61 21.45 1.62
C GLU A 46 -3.37 22.78 1.50
N VAL A 47 -3.63 23.39 2.65
CA VAL A 47 -4.29 24.71 2.76
C VAL A 47 -3.37 25.65 3.53
N ASP A 48 -3.04 26.79 2.95
CA ASP A 48 -2.16 27.81 3.55
C ASP A 48 -0.83 27.26 4.09
N GLY A 49 -0.28 26.24 3.41
CA GLY A 49 1.00 25.61 3.77
C GLY A 49 0.91 24.57 4.91
N GLY A 50 -0.29 24.29 5.41
CA GLY A 50 -0.55 23.22 6.38
C GLY A 50 -1.37 22.08 5.76
N LEU A 51 -1.24 20.87 6.31
CA LEU A 51 -2.05 19.73 5.92
C LEU A 51 -3.32 19.64 6.78
N VAL A 52 -4.47 19.68 6.12
CA VAL A 52 -5.79 19.58 6.75
C VAL A 52 -6.40 18.22 6.38
N PRO A 53 -6.76 17.38 7.38
CA PRO A 53 -7.40 16.11 7.11
C PRO A 53 -8.85 16.31 6.68
N TYR A 54 -9.24 15.65 5.59
CA TYR A 54 -10.63 15.53 5.14
C TYR A 54 -10.99 14.05 5.04
N ARG A 55 -12.10 13.67 5.66
CA ARG A 55 -12.63 12.32 5.50
C ARG A 55 -13.34 12.21 4.14
N ILE A 56 -13.12 11.12 3.45
CA ILE A 56 -13.88 10.75 2.26
C ILE A 56 -15.24 10.21 2.75
N GLU A 57 -16.36 10.74 2.24
CA GLU A 57 -17.68 10.21 2.59
C GLU A 57 -17.86 8.76 2.14
N ASP A 58 -18.68 8.00 2.84
CA ASP A 58 -19.02 6.63 2.45
C ASP A 58 -19.59 6.64 1.02
N ASP A 59 -19.08 5.79 0.14
CA ASP A 59 -19.36 5.81 -1.31
C ASP A 59 -18.98 7.14 -2.02
N GLY A 60 -18.20 7.99 -1.38
CA GLY A 60 -17.80 9.30 -1.86
C GLY A 60 -16.68 9.30 -2.90
N LEU A 61 -16.10 8.14 -3.23
CA LEU A 61 -15.04 8.00 -4.21
C LEU A 61 -15.55 7.26 -5.45
N ASN A 62 -15.36 7.88 -6.64
CA ASN A 62 -15.84 7.31 -7.89
C ASN A 62 -14.79 7.51 -8.99
N PHE A 63 -14.05 6.45 -9.31
CA PHE A 63 -13.01 6.48 -10.33
C PHE A 63 -13.60 6.76 -11.71
N ARG A 64 -12.97 7.66 -12.46
CA ARG A 64 -13.30 7.99 -13.84
C ARG A 64 -12.30 7.41 -14.81
N THR A 65 -11.06 7.38 -14.40
CA THR A 65 -9.90 6.78 -15.08
C THR A 65 -8.94 6.29 -14.00
N ASP A 66 -7.90 5.57 -14.39
CA ASP A 66 -6.79 5.15 -13.54
C ASP A 66 -5.93 6.31 -13.00
N GLU A 67 -6.23 7.57 -13.36
CA GLU A 67 -5.53 8.78 -12.91
C GLU A 67 -6.50 9.85 -12.36
N SER A 68 -7.79 9.55 -12.23
CA SER A 68 -8.76 10.55 -11.74
C SER A 68 -10.01 9.95 -11.14
N ALA A 69 -10.49 10.56 -10.06
CA ALA A 69 -11.72 10.20 -9.37
C ALA A 69 -12.57 11.44 -9.04
N ILE A 70 -13.90 11.26 -8.99
CA ILE A 70 -14.80 12.18 -8.31
C ILE A 70 -14.72 11.82 -6.84
N CYS A 71 -14.41 12.82 -6.00
CA CYS A 71 -14.27 12.64 -4.56
C CYS A 71 -15.22 13.57 -3.82
N LYS A 72 -15.98 13.02 -2.88
CA LYS A 72 -16.80 13.77 -1.94
C LYS A 72 -16.11 13.77 -0.58
N LEU A 73 -15.76 14.95 -0.12
CA LEU A 73 -15.10 15.18 1.16
C LEU A 73 -16.11 15.71 2.19
N GLU A 74 -16.05 15.22 3.41
CA GLU A 74 -16.89 15.72 4.51
C GLU A 74 -16.70 17.23 4.69
N PHE A 75 -17.80 17.94 4.98
CA PHE A 75 -17.87 19.39 5.17
C PHE A 75 -17.65 20.24 3.90
N ILE A 76 -17.46 19.62 2.74
CA ILE A 76 -17.37 20.32 1.46
C ILE A 76 -18.69 20.13 0.70
N ASP A 77 -19.73 20.93 1.09
CA ASP A 77 -21.12 20.72 0.67
C ASP A 77 -21.60 21.67 -0.41
N THR A 78 -20.76 22.61 -0.83
CA THR A 78 -21.15 23.63 -1.80
C THR A 78 -20.11 23.78 -2.91
N LEU A 79 -20.59 24.25 -4.07
CA LEU A 79 -19.70 24.61 -5.18
C LEU A 79 -18.67 25.66 -4.79
N SER A 80 -19.00 26.57 -3.84
CA SER A 80 -18.07 27.60 -3.38
C SER A 80 -16.91 26.98 -2.62
N THR A 81 -17.21 26.15 -1.63
CA THR A 81 -16.18 25.46 -0.82
C THR A 81 -15.31 24.54 -1.69
N ALA A 82 -15.90 23.85 -2.65
CA ALA A 82 -15.14 23.03 -3.60
C ALA A 82 -14.22 23.85 -4.50
N LYS A 83 -14.64 25.09 -4.90
CA LYS A 83 -13.79 25.99 -5.68
C LYS A 83 -12.57 26.49 -4.91
N ASP A 84 -12.71 26.69 -3.60
CA ASP A 84 -11.62 27.15 -2.75
C ASP A 84 -10.51 26.08 -2.62
N MET A 85 -10.83 24.82 -2.93
CA MET A 85 -9.87 23.71 -2.91
C MET A 85 -9.15 23.47 -4.25
N VAL A 86 -9.55 24.18 -5.31
CA VAL A 86 -8.95 23.97 -6.65
C VAL A 86 -7.47 24.32 -6.66
N GLY A 87 -6.64 23.41 -7.14
CA GLY A 87 -5.19 23.53 -7.18
C GLY A 87 -4.49 23.12 -5.89
N CYS A 88 -5.23 22.82 -4.82
CA CYS A 88 -4.63 22.30 -3.60
C CYS A 88 -4.05 20.90 -3.85
N LYS A 89 -2.83 20.70 -3.33
CA LYS A 89 -2.18 19.39 -3.33
C LYS A 89 -2.82 18.46 -2.31
N VAL A 90 -2.82 17.19 -2.62
CA VAL A 90 -3.39 16.14 -1.80
C VAL A 90 -2.30 15.18 -1.39
N TYR A 91 -2.30 14.81 -0.12
CA TYR A 91 -1.30 13.94 0.49
C TYR A 91 -1.98 12.76 1.19
N ALA A 92 -1.28 11.65 1.28
CA ALA A 92 -1.56 10.52 2.14
C ALA A 92 -0.40 10.30 3.12
N PHE A 93 -0.61 9.56 4.19
CA PHE A 93 0.51 9.11 5.00
C PHE A 93 1.43 8.19 4.18
N ASP A 94 2.74 8.31 4.37
CA ASP A 94 3.74 7.47 3.71
C ASP A 94 3.44 5.96 3.91
N HIS A 95 3.13 5.57 5.13
CA HIS A 95 2.79 4.19 5.47
C HIS A 95 1.42 3.70 4.93
N ALA A 96 0.59 4.59 4.39
CA ALA A 96 -0.69 4.23 3.76
C ALA A 96 -0.58 4.16 2.24
N VAL A 97 0.57 4.57 1.67
CA VAL A 97 0.83 4.42 0.24
C VAL A 97 1.08 2.96 -0.07
N ILE A 98 0.24 2.41 -0.94
CA ILE A 98 0.41 1.06 -1.49
C ILE A 98 1.40 1.20 -2.64
N ASP A 99 2.56 0.59 -2.48
CA ASP A 99 3.56 0.56 -3.54
C ASP A 99 3.20 -0.55 -4.53
N SER A 100 2.78 -0.16 -5.73
CA SER A 100 2.44 -1.09 -6.80
C SER A 100 3.63 -1.94 -7.27
N GLU A 101 4.86 -1.51 -6.99
CA GLU A 101 6.05 -2.34 -7.19
C GLU A 101 6.11 -3.49 -6.17
N ASP A 102 5.67 -3.24 -4.91
CA ASP A 102 5.61 -4.27 -3.87
C ASP A 102 4.50 -5.30 -4.13
N GLU A 103 3.35 -4.92 -4.69
CA GLU A 103 2.35 -5.89 -5.17
C GLU A 103 2.88 -6.73 -6.34
N GLY A 104 3.65 -6.13 -7.23
CA GLY A 104 4.35 -6.85 -8.28
C GLY A 104 5.30 -7.89 -7.71
N ILE A 105 6.07 -7.55 -6.68
CA ILE A 105 6.98 -8.47 -5.98
C ILE A 105 6.19 -9.54 -5.23
N ALA A 106 5.17 -9.14 -4.44
CA ALA A 106 4.34 -10.08 -3.70
C ALA A 106 3.65 -11.10 -4.62
N SER A 107 3.05 -10.64 -5.72
CA SER A 107 2.38 -11.51 -6.71
C SER A 107 3.36 -12.45 -7.41
N THR A 108 4.60 -12.02 -7.63
CA THR A 108 5.66 -12.84 -8.22
C THR A 108 6.12 -13.93 -7.25
N LEU A 109 6.20 -13.63 -5.96
CA LEU A 109 6.64 -14.55 -4.92
C LEU A 109 5.59 -15.60 -4.54
N ILE A 110 4.30 -15.26 -4.54
CA ILE A 110 3.22 -16.21 -4.20
C ILE A 110 3.27 -17.43 -5.13
N GLY A 111 3.28 -18.62 -4.52
CA GLY A 111 3.39 -19.90 -5.22
C GLY A 111 4.81 -20.30 -5.60
N MET A 112 5.85 -19.53 -5.24
CA MET A 112 7.23 -19.99 -5.33
C MET A 112 7.49 -21.10 -4.29
N ARG A 113 8.36 -22.05 -4.65
CA ARG A 113 8.81 -23.12 -3.77
C ARG A 113 10.03 -22.70 -2.99
N ILE A 114 9.97 -22.91 -1.68
CA ILE A 114 11.04 -22.50 -0.76
C ILE A 114 11.88 -23.71 -0.33
N PHE A 115 13.19 -23.53 -0.48
CA PHE A 115 14.19 -24.47 -0.01
C PHE A 115 15.06 -23.81 1.06
N ASP A 116 15.06 -24.36 2.26
CA ASP A 116 15.99 -23.95 3.32
C ASP A 116 17.26 -24.79 3.28
N ALA A 117 18.41 -24.19 3.57
CA ALA A 117 19.72 -24.83 3.52
C ALA A 117 19.82 -26.07 4.45
N LYS A 118 19.07 -26.09 5.56
CA LYS A 118 19.09 -27.13 6.58
C LYS A 118 17.92 -28.11 6.46
N PHE A 119 16.73 -27.59 6.14
CA PHE A 119 15.49 -28.38 6.10
C PHE A 119 15.10 -28.87 4.70
N GLY A 120 15.76 -28.36 3.65
CA GLY A 120 15.42 -28.67 2.27
C GLY A 120 14.08 -28.03 1.85
N ASP A 121 13.26 -28.74 1.11
CA ASP A 121 11.94 -28.26 0.67
C ASP A 121 11.02 -28.03 1.88
N ILE A 122 10.62 -26.77 2.11
CA ILE A 122 9.73 -26.40 3.22
C ILE A 122 8.33 -25.97 2.76
N GLY A 123 8.06 -25.94 1.46
CA GLY A 123 6.71 -25.71 0.92
C GLY A 123 6.62 -24.59 -0.09
N LEU A 124 5.41 -24.05 -0.27
CA LEU A 124 5.10 -22.98 -1.21
C LEU A 124 4.73 -21.70 -0.46
N ILE A 125 5.10 -20.56 -1.01
CA ILE A 125 4.62 -19.25 -0.48
C ILE A 125 3.12 -19.17 -0.74
N SER A 126 2.34 -19.02 0.33
CA SER A 126 0.89 -18.83 0.29
C SER A 126 0.50 -17.37 0.45
N ARG A 127 1.30 -16.59 1.16
CA ARG A 127 1.05 -15.17 1.42
C ARG A 127 2.36 -14.40 1.55
N VAL A 128 2.31 -13.12 1.15
CA VAL A 128 3.38 -12.13 1.34
C VAL A 128 2.76 -10.92 2.01
N ASP A 129 3.34 -10.50 3.12
CA ASP A 129 2.95 -9.28 3.82
C ASP A 129 4.16 -8.33 3.82
N ASP A 130 3.94 -7.06 3.51
CA ASP A 130 4.94 -6.01 3.65
C ASP A 130 4.68 -5.20 4.93
N PHE A 131 5.71 -5.10 5.75
CA PHE A 131 5.71 -4.26 6.95
C PHE A 131 6.74 -3.13 6.78
N SER A 132 6.37 -2.14 5.98
CA SER A 132 7.19 -0.95 5.70
C SER A 132 8.59 -1.30 5.14
N GLY A 133 8.61 -2.08 4.06
CA GLY A 133 9.84 -2.54 3.39
C GLY A 133 10.46 -3.79 4.01
N ASN A 134 9.79 -4.40 4.99
CA ASN A 134 10.19 -5.68 5.55
C ASN A 134 9.23 -6.78 5.09
N LEU A 135 9.56 -7.45 4.00
CA LEU A 135 8.75 -8.53 3.44
C LEU A 135 8.76 -9.76 4.35
N VAL A 136 7.57 -10.23 4.71
CA VAL A 136 7.37 -11.47 5.46
C VAL A 136 6.56 -12.42 4.59
N ILE A 137 7.13 -13.58 4.29
CA ILE A 137 6.44 -14.65 3.57
C ILE A 137 5.83 -15.64 4.54
N THR A 138 4.64 -16.14 4.20
CA THR A 138 4.03 -17.30 4.83
C THR A 138 4.17 -18.50 3.89
N VAL A 139 4.80 -19.56 4.37
CA VAL A 139 5.06 -20.79 3.62
C VAL A 139 4.15 -21.91 4.13
N ASP A 140 3.38 -22.50 3.22
CA ASP A 140 2.54 -23.68 3.50
C ASP A 140 3.41 -24.95 3.59
N HIS A 141 3.72 -25.33 4.82
CA HIS A 141 4.38 -26.62 5.11
C HIS A 141 3.33 -27.64 5.59
N PRO A 142 3.48 -28.96 5.31
CA PRO A 142 2.49 -29.98 5.70
C PRO A 142 2.14 -30.07 7.20
N ARG A 143 2.96 -29.46 8.07
CA ARG A 143 2.76 -29.48 9.52
C ARG A 143 2.28 -28.15 10.09
N ALA A 144 2.67 -27.02 9.47
CA ALA A 144 2.39 -25.68 9.99
C ALA A 144 2.58 -24.61 8.90
N GLU A 145 1.99 -23.45 9.09
CA GLU A 145 2.35 -22.24 8.34
C GLU A 145 3.62 -21.64 8.95
N ILE A 146 4.66 -21.49 8.13
CA ILE A 146 5.96 -20.96 8.56
C ILE A 146 6.08 -19.53 8.08
N MET A 147 6.26 -18.59 9.00
CA MET A 147 6.48 -17.18 8.67
C MET A 147 7.98 -16.86 8.68
N ILE A 148 8.47 -16.31 7.57
CA ILE A 148 9.89 -15.97 7.38
C ILE A 148 10.00 -14.52 6.93
N SER A 149 10.75 -13.71 7.65
CA SER A 149 11.13 -12.37 7.20
C SER A 149 12.24 -12.50 6.15
N LEU A 150 11.98 -11.94 4.96
CA LEU A 150 12.97 -11.92 3.88
C LEU A 150 13.95 -10.77 4.09
N SER A 151 15.22 -11.08 4.01
CA SER A 151 16.31 -10.10 3.97
C SER A 151 17.43 -10.63 3.09
N ASP A 152 18.30 -9.75 2.64
CA ASP A 152 19.48 -10.13 1.83
C ASP A 152 20.40 -11.14 2.53
N GLU A 153 20.35 -11.19 3.86
CA GLU A 153 21.12 -12.15 4.66
C GLU A 153 20.49 -13.56 4.66
N VAL A 154 19.17 -13.63 4.49
CA VAL A 154 18.39 -14.88 4.51
C VAL A 154 18.27 -15.47 3.10
N ILE A 155 18.13 -14.64 2.08
CA ILE A 155 17.99 -15.08 0.68
C ILE A 155 19.35 -15.48 0.14
N THR A 156 19.50 -16.75 -0.25
CA THR A 156 20.73 -17.27 -0.85
C THR A 156 20.69 -17.19 -2.37
N SER A 157 19.56 -17.54 -2.98
CA SER A 157 19.33 -17.43 -4.41
C SER A 157 17.86 -17.50 -4.78
N VAL A 158 17.50 -16.91 -5.93
CA VAL A 158 16.14 -16.96 -6.51
C VAL A 158 16.28 -17.45 -7.94
N ASP A 159 15.50 -18.46 -8.32
CA ASP A 159 15.37 -18.98 -9.68
C ASP A 159 13.93 -18.73 -10.15
N GLU A 160 13.75 -17.63 -10.87
CA GLU A 160 12.42 -17.21 -11.36
C GLU A 160 11.86 -18.17 -12.41
N GLU A 161 12.71 -18.78 -13.25
CA GLU A 161 12.26 -19.72 -14.28
C GLU A 161 11.68 -20.99 -13.67
N LYS A 162 12.30 -21.48 -12.59
CA LYS A 162 11.81 -22.67 -11.85
C LYS A 162 10.79 -22.31 -10.76
N ARG A 163 10.64 -21.01 -10.46
CA ARG A 163 9.85 -20.51 -9.33
C ARG A 163 10.32 -21.12 -8.01
N GLU A 164 11.61 -21.07 -7.77
CA GLU A 164 12.28 -21.60 -6.59
C GLU A 164 13.09 -20.51 -5.88
N MET A 165 13.02 -20.46 -4.56
CA MET A 165 13.84 -19.57 -3.75
C MET A 165 14.58 -20.40 -2.69
N HIS A 166 15.87 -20.14 -2.53
CA HIS A 166 16.71 -20.78 -1.54
C HIS A 166 17.03 -19.81 -0.41
N LEU A 167 16.84 -20.27 0.81
CA LEU A 167 17.03 -19.51 2.03
C LEU A 167 18.07 -20.18 2.93
N ASP A 168 18.73 -19.39 3.77
CA ASP A 168 19.52 -19.85 4.90
C ASP A 168 18.96 -19.18 6.16
N CYS A 169 17.91 -19.81 6.72
CA CYS A 169 17.21 -19.25 7.87
C CYS A 169 18.02 -19.37 9.17
N PRO A 170 17.92 -18.37 10.06
CA PRO A 170 18.53 -18.43 11.37
C PRO A 170 18.12 -19.69 12.14
N ASN A 171 19.08 -20.27 12.89
CA ASN A 171 18.81 -21.46 13.69
C ASN A 171 17.67 -21.23 14.69
N GLY A 172 16.73 -22.15 14.74
CA GLY A 172 15.56 -22.08 15.61
C GLY A 172 14.31 -21.48 14.95
N LEU A 173 14.45 -20.76 13.84
CA LEU A 173 13.30 -20.10 13.19
C LEU A 173 12.29 -21.14 12.66
N ILE A 174 12.75 -22.10 11.88
CA ILE A 174 11.87 -23.13 11.30
C ILE A 174 11.50 -24.17 12.35
N GLU A 175 12.43 -24.52 13.24
CA GLU A 175 12.23 -25.48 14.29
C GLU A 175 11.01 -25.17 15.16
N ILE A 176 10.80 -23.89 15.55
CA ILE A 176 9.66 -23.52 16.42
C ILE A 176 8.28 -23.75 15.80
N TYR A 177 8.21 -23.87 14.49
CA TYR A 177 6.96 -24.20 13.78
C TYR A 177 6.76 -25.72 13.55
N LEU A 178 7.86 -26.49 13.60
CA LEU A 178 7.84 -27.92 13.28
C LEU A 178 7.89 -28.84 14.51
N ASP A 179 8.18 -28.28 15.72
CA ASP A 179 8.08 -28.97 16.99
C ASP A 179 6.61 -29.05 17.49
#